data_80d74ce713583e6499759b7d88dfcb37
#
_entry.id   80d74ce713583e6499759b7d88dfcb37
#
_cell.length_a   1.000
_cell.length_b   1.000
_cell.length_c   1.000
_cell.angle_alpha   90.00
_cell.angle_beta   90.00
_cell.angle_gamma   90.00
#
_symmetry.space_group_name_H-M   'P 1'
#
loop_
_entity.id
_entity.type
_entity.pdbx_description
1 polymer ?
#
loop_
_entity_poly.entity_id
_entity_poly.type
_entity_poly.pdbx_seq_one_letter_code
_entity_poly.pdbx_strand_id
1 'polypeptide(L)'
;MKNFLIILTLVSALFTTSITAFAETAGFASESETVVYAQTPYDKKYVSIDWNTPAGETVGVPIPYGETLLIPTLNKVNRLSEKDGSVEATAEFDEKVSENHKGAVVNGTLIQPTRTSLYAISVDEMNVIGSKKFGEIVTDVAVSDNLAFFGYKSVDEFVFCCADFSDNFKTVWEYKSDKAVTSPARIDDMIVFGAGDRLIVRTEDGFAENHVGAEMTHVFAGKYAVFMCCSNGELRKLRLDEDGHTEEDSLMSCELGGELTAPAGIDNHLYIGSTDGFFVVDGLNMELTESFEGLENACAPVVTVGNGVRAYTAAPHADSDGDRWYLYSILDTDDEVTSSELAKIIDFTDGKISVSESGRMFFRDAKGQVWAISLVKPNTVVAVLKIVLIVAIFVMLLLILRAWAKKRQAKKPPEY
;
A
#
# COMPACT_ATOMS: atom_id res chain seq x y z
N MET A 1 37.60 -33.58 17.99
CA MET A 1 37.75 -32.21 17.48
C MET A 1 37.51 -32.07 15.98
N LYS A 2 38.04 -32.96 15.10
CA LYS A 2 37.76 -32.85 13.64
C LYS A 2 36.29 -32.99 13.24
N ASN A 3 35.52 -33.84 13.90
CA ASN A 3 34.10 -34.05 13.58
C ASN A 3 33.19 -32.90 14.07
N PHE A 4 33.64 -32.17 15.11
CA PHE A 4 32.90 -30.98 15.59
C PHE A 4 33.08 -29.78 14.67
N LEU A 5 34.25 -29.66 14.04
CA LEU A 5 34.52 -28.58 13.07
C LEU A 5 33.74 -28.78 11.75
N ILE A 6 33.50 -30.02 11.33
CA ILE A 6 32.72 -30.34 10.14
C ILE A 6 31.21 -30.04 10.33
N ILE A 7 30.70 -30.31 11.52
CA ILE A 7 29.30 -30.00 11.88
C ILE A 7 29.12 -28.50 11.98
N LEU A 8 30.07 -27.73 12.51
CA LEU A 8 29.99 -26.27 12.61
C LEU A 8 30.06 -25.60 11.23
N THR A 9 30.87 -26.14 10.31
CA THR A 9 30.91 -25.63 8.90
C THR A 9 29.67 -26.02 8.09
N LEU A 10 29.05 -27.16 8.34
CA LEU A 10 27.79 -27.55 7.71
C LEU A 10 26.62 -26.73 8.25
N VAL A 11 26.60 -26.41 9.54
CA VAL A 11 25.57 -25.54 10.14
C VAL A 11 25.74 -24.10 9.67
N SER A 12 26.98 -23.58 9.55
CA SER A 12 27.19 -22.23 8.99
C SER A 12 26.88 -22.14 7.49
N ALA A 13 27.05 -23.22 6.71
CA ALA A 13 26.67 -23.27 5.32
C ALA A 13 25.16 -23.38 5.09
N LEU A 14 24.42 -23.89 6.09
CA LEU A 14 22.94 -23.92 6.06
C LEU A 14 22.30 -22.58 6.45
N PHE A 15 23.05 -21.67 7.08
CA PHE A 15 22.55 -20.32 7.44
C PHE A 15 22.99 -19.21 6.47
N THR A 16 23.73 -19.52 5.39
CA THR A 16 24.20 -18.52 4.44
C THR A 16 23.55 -18.60 3.04
N THR A 17 22.51 -19.41 2.88
CA THR A 17 21.58 -19.24 1.77
C THR A 17 20.29 -18.61 2.32
N SER A 18 20.36 -17.40 2.81
CA SER A 18 19.25 -16.49 2.63
C SER A 18 19.20 -16.24 1.11
N ILE A 19 18.45 -17.05 0.41
CA ILE A 19 17.85 -16.63 -0.83
C ILE A 19 17.01 -15.40 -0.38
N THR A 20 17.53 -14.22 -0.62
CA THR A 20 16.71 -13.03 -0.70
C THR A 20 15.80 -13.28 -1.90
N ALA A 21 14.71 -13.99 -1.69
CA ALA A 21 13.58 -13.89 -2.59
C ALA A 21 13.18 -12.41 -2.48
N PHE A 22 13.57 -11.62 -3.47
CA PHE A 22 13.02 -10.28 -3.60
C PHE A 22 11.52 -10.47 -3.67
N ALA A 23 10.78 -9.80 -2.79
CA ALA A 23 9.33 -9.86 -2.83
C ALA A 23 8.91 -9.35 -4.22
N GLU A 24 8.42 -10.26 -5.02
CA GLU A 24 7.82 -9.92 -6.30
C GLU A 24 6.53 -9.17 -6.01
N THR A 25 6.45 -7.93 -6.44
CA THR A 25 5.19 -7.17 -6.36
C THR A 25 4.37 -7.50 -7.60
N ALA A 26 3.83 -8.72 -7.64
CA ALA A 26 3.10 -9.23 -8.79
C ALA A 26 1.82 -8.42 -9.12
N GLY A 27 1.34 -7.64 -8.17
CA GLY A 27 0.30 -6.61 -8.39
C GLY A 27 -1.13 -7.15 -8.38
N PHE A 28 -1.35 -8.42 -8.06
CA PHE A 28 -2.70 -8.95 -7.86
C PHE A 28 -3.31 -8.41 -6.57
N ALA A 29 -4.61 -8.11 -6.61
CA ALA A 29 -5.38 -7.72 -5.42
C ALA A 29 -5.72 -8.98 -4.59
N SER A 30 -4.71 -9.60 -3.98
CA SER A 30 -4.83 -10.85 -3.24
C SER A 30 -4.14 -10.75 -1.87
N GLU A 31 -4.62 -11.52 -0.88
CA GLU A 31 -4.06 -11.55 0.47
C GLU A 31 -2.55 -11.81 0.46
N SER A 32 -2.09 -12.77 -0.33
CA SER A 32 -0.68 -13.14 -0.44
C SER A 32 0.22 -12.03 -1.01
N GLU A 33 -0.34 -11.02 -1.69
CA GLU A 33 0.41 -10.01 -2.43
C GLU A 33 0.19 -8.57 -1.93
N THR A 34 -0.89 -8.33 -1.18
CA THR A 34 -1.18 -7.00 -0.61
C THR A 34 -0.66 -6.84 0.82
N VAL A 35 -0.24 -7.94 1.45
CA VAL A 35 0.31 -7.95 2.81
C VAL A 35 1.82 -7.92 2.78
N VAL A 36 2.40 -6.96 3.50
CA VAL A 36 3.86 -6.84 3.64
C VAL A 36 4.30 -7.42 4.98
N TYR A 37 5.13 -8.45 4.95
CA TYR A 37 5.74 -9.02 6.16
C TYR A 37 6.90 -8.15 6.63
N ALA A 38 6.58 -7.12 7.42
CA ALA A 38 7.55 -6.14 7.88
C ALA A 38 8.04 -6.44 9.30
N GLN A 39 9.32 -6.23 9.56
CA GLN A 39 9.92 -6.40 10.89
C GLN A 39 9.61 -5.26 11.87
N THR A 40 8.57 -4.49 11.63
CA THR A 40 8.23 -3.32 12.45
C THR A 40 7.60 -3.74 13.78
N PRO A 41 8.21 -3.51 14.94
CA PRO A 41 7.60 -3.80 16.22
C PRO A 41 6.37 -2.92 16.48
N TYR A 42 5.28 -3.52 16.94
CA TYR A 42 4.00 -2.82 17.20
C TYR A 42 4.01 -1.84 18.36
N ASP A 43 5.02 -1.89 19.22
CA ASP A 43 5.21 -0.91 20.30
C ASP A 43 5.73 0.45 19.80
N LYS A 44 6.01 0.58 18.51
CA LYS A 44 6.46 1.82 17.89
C LYS A 44 5.25 2.65 17.45
N LYS A 45 5.15 3.86 17.99
CA LYS A 45 4.03 4.80 17.71
C LYS A 45 4.49 6.14 17.14
N TYR A 46 5.81 6.37 17.02
CA TYR A 46 6.36 7.63 16.56
C TYR A 46 6.94 7.47 15.16
N VAL A 47 6.77 8.50 14.37
CA VAL A 47 7.28 8.57 13.00
C VAL A 47 8.62 9.29 12.99
N SER A 48 9.58 8.72 12.27
CA SER A 48 10.82 9.39 11.87
C SER A 48 10.81 9.59 10.36
N ILE A 49 11.13 10.79 9.91
CA ILE A 49 11.43 11.04 8.50
C ILE A 49 12.85 10.54 8.27
N ASP A 50 12.99 9.52 7.41
CA ASP A 50 14.29 8.96 7.07
C ASP A 50 14.97 9.84 6.02
N TRP A 51 14.20 10.16 4.96
CA TRP A 51 14.63 11.08 3.90
C TRP A 51 13.43 11.62 3.13
N ASN A 52 13.67 12.66 2.34
CA ASN A 52 12.79 13.12 1.28
C ASN A 52 13.61 13.50 0.05
N THR A 53 13.08 13.22 -1.13
CA THR A 53 13.77 13.46 -2.39
C THR A 53 12.81 14.05 -3.41
N PRO A 54 13.19 15.16 -4.09
CA PRO A 54 12.43 15.65 -5.22
C PRO A 54 12.48 14.64 -6.36
N ALA A 55 11.36 14.09 -6.75
CA ALA A 55 11.26 13.14 -7.86
C ALA A 55 10.70 13.77 -9.15
N GLY A 56 10.41 15.06 -9.12
CA GLY A 56 9.76 15.79 -10.21
C GLY A 56 8.23 15.66 -10.14
N GLU A 57 7.55 15.87 -11.26
CA GLU A 57 6.12 15.59 -11.36
C GLU A 57 5.89 14.09 -11.22
N THR A 58 5.61 13.64 -10.02
CA THR A 58 5.40 12.23 -9.71
C THR A 58 3.94 11.88 -9.96
N VAL A 59 3.68 10.88 -10.77
CA VAL A 59 2.32 10.45 -11.15
C VAL A 59 2.05 9.02 -10.77
N GLY A 60 2.63 8.31 -10.02
CA GLY A 60 2.34 6.92 -9.68
C GLY A 60 2.57 6.61 -8.22
N VAL A 61 2.16 5.42 -7.82
CA VAL A 61 2.47 4.87 -6.50
C VAL A 61 3.94 4.49 -6.47
N PRO A 62 4.70 4.85 -5.42
CA PRO A 62 6.02 4.28 -5.21
C PRO A 62 5.95 2.74 -5.15
N ILE A 63 6.84 2.04 -5.83
CA ILE A 63 6.89 0.58 -5.87
C ILE A 63 8.20 0.13 -5.20
N PRO A 64 8.16 -0.35 -3.95
CA PRO A 64 9.33 -0.95 -3.30
C PRO A 64 9.72 -2.24 -4.02
N TYR A 65 11.03 -2.43 -4.25
CA TYR A 65 11.58 -3.64 -4.83
C TYR A 65 12.99 -3.90 -4.28
N GLY A 66 13.11 -4.87 -3.40
CA GLY A 66 14.35 -5.14 -2.68
C GLY A 66 14.84 -3.92 -1.89
N GLU A 67 16.09 -3.50 -2.11
CA GLU A 67 16.68 -2.32 -1.48
C GLU A 67 16.46 -1.03 -2.29
N THR A 68 15.56 -1.05 -3.26
CA THR A 68 15.29 0.08 -4.15
C THR A 68 13.81 0.48 -4.13
N LEU A 69 13.54 1.68 -4.60
CA LEU A 69 12.20 2.24 -4.77
C LEU A 69 12.04 2.73 -6.20
N LEU A 70 11.08 2.19 -6.92
CA LEU A 70 10.74 2.62 -8.27
C LEU A 70 9.67 3.70 -8.21
N ILE A 71 9.96 4.85 -8.78
CA ILE A 71 9.06 6.00 -8.78
C ILE A 71 8.67 6.35 -10.21
N PRO A 72 7.44 5.99 -10.63
CA PRO A 72 6.90 6.44 -11.90
C PRO A 72 6.70 7.96 -11.88
N THR A 73 7.22 8.64 -12.89
CA THR A 73 7.05 10.09 -13.08
C THR A 73 6.50 10.33 -14.48
N LEU A 74 6.25 11.56 -14.85
CA LEU A 74 5.53 11.95 -16.06
C LEU A 74 5.77 11.04 -17.28
N ASN A 75 7.03 10.82 -17.68
CA ASN A 75 7.41 9.97 -18.84
C ASN A 75 8.63 9.10 -18.55
N LYS A 76 8.86 8.77 -17.29
CA LYS A 76 10.01 7.99 -16.87
C LYS A 76 9.74 7.26 -15.56
N VAL A 77 10.58 6.28 -15.24
CA VAL A 77 10.67 5.66 -13.93
C VAL A 77 12.06 5.94 -13.36
N ASN A 78 12.12 6.49 -12.17
CA ASN A 78 13.36 6.64 -11.42
C ASN A 78 13.53 5.45 -10.47
N ARG A 79 14.73 4.88 -10.40
CA ARG A 79 15.13 3.94 -9.36
C ARG A 79 15.89 4.71 -8.29
N LEU A 80 15.38 4.70 -7.08
CA LEU A 80 15.99 5.33 -5.91
C LEU A 80 16.52 4.26 -4.95
N SER A 81 17.61 4.59 -4.25
CA SER A 81 18.05 3.82 -3.09
C SER A 81 17.00 3.93 -1.96
N GLU A 82 16.53 2.80 -1.45
CA GLU A 82 15.62 2.81 -0.30
C GLU A 82 16.27 3.44 0.94
N LYS A 83 17.58 3.34 1.05
CA LYS A 83 18.33 3.78 2.23
C LYS A 83 18.32 5.28 2.43
N ASP A 84 18.54 6.05 1.35
CA ASP A 84 18.77 7.50 1.43
C ASP A 84 18.04 8.33 0.38
N GLY A 85 17.22 7.69 -0.48
CA GLY A 85 16.43 8.36 -1.50
C GLY A 85 17.24 8.92 -2.68
N SER A 86 18.51 8.57 -2.80
CA SER A 86 19.33 9.01 -3.95
C SER A 86 18.86 8.33 -5.23
N VAL A 87 18.75 9.10 -6.33
CA VAL A 87 18.43 8.56 -7.64
C VAL A 87 19.64 7.81 -8.19
N GLU A 88 19.49 6.52 -8.45
CA GLU A 88 20.55 5.64 -8.96
C GLU A 88 20.53 5.53 -10.47
N ALA A 89 19.33 5.44 -11.06
CA ALA A 89 19.14 5.30 -12.48
C ALA A 89 17.73 5.74 -12.91
N THR A 90 17.54 5.92 -14.23
CA THR A 90 16.26 6.36 -14.81
C THR A 90 16.02 5.66 -16.13
N ALA A 91 14.81 5.13 -16.33
CA ALA A 91 14.30 4.69 -17.62
C ALA A 91 13.33 5.73 -18.17
N GLU A 92 13.51 6.15 -19.41
CA GLU A 92 12.65 7.12 -20.10
C GLU A 92 11.86 6.46 -21.22
N PHE A 93 10.67 6.99 -21.51
CA PHE A 93 9.79 6.52 -22.58
C PHE A 93 8.95 7.66 -23.15
N ASP A 94 8.30 7.42 -24.31
CA ASP A 94 7.67 8.48 -25.09
C ASP A 94 6.27 8.90 -24.62
N GLU A 95 5.62 8.11 -23.77
CA GLU A 95 4.28 8.37 -23.27
C GLU A 95 4.28 8.74 -21.78
N LYS A 96 3.23 9.50 -21.36
CA LYS A 96 3.01 9.75 -19.94
C LYS A 96 2.53 8.49 -19.23
N VAL A 97 3.11 8.21 -18.05
CA VAL A 97 2.62 7.13 -17.18
C VAL A 97 1.16 7.34 -16.81
N SER A 98 0.46 6.26 -16.53
CA SER A 98 -0.90 6.35 -16.01
C SER A 98 -0.88 6.96 -14.60
N GLU A 99 -1.72 7.96 -14.37
CA GLU A 99 -1.82 8.63 -13.05
C GLU A 99 -2.60 7.76 -12.05
N ASN A 100 -3.47 6.90 -12.56
CA ASN A 100 -4.44 6.16 -11.75
C ASN A 100 -4.06 4.69 -11.54
N HIS A 101 -3.16 4.14 -12.37
CA HIS A 101 -2.91 2.71 -12.39
C HIS A 101 -1.46 2.37 -12.07
N LYS A 102 -1.31 1.39 -11.18
CA LYS A 102 -0.02 0.91 -10.68
C LYS A 102 0.56 -0.13 -11.64
N GLY A 103 1.89 -0.09 -11.80
CA GLY A 103 2.67 -1.16 -12.41
C GLY A 103 3.01 -2.26 -11.41
N ALA A 104 3.55 -3.36 -11.92
CA ALA A 104 3.98 -4.50 -11.13
C ALA A 104 5.36 -4.99 -11.56
N VAL A 105 6.09 -5.64 -10.64
CA VAL A 105 7.45 -6.13 -10.88
C VAL A 105 7.50 -7.64 -10.71
N VAL A 106 8.10 -8.33 -11.68
CA VAL A 106 8.37 -9.77 -11.63
C VAL A 106 9.73 -10.04 -12.26
N ASN A 107 10.53 -10.90 -11.65
CA ASN A 107 11.82 -11.34 -12.18
C ASN A 107 12.73 -10.16 -12.65
N GLY A 108 12.77 -9.05 -11.90
CA GLY A 108 13.55 -7.87 -12.27
C GLY A 108 13.00 -7.06 -13.44
N THR A 109 11.78 -7.32 -13.87
CA THR A 109 11.09 -6.57 -14.93
C THR A 109 9.89 -5.83 -14.36
N LEU A 110 9.89 -4.50 -14.47
CA LEU A 110 8.73 -3.67 -14.18
C LEU A 110 7.85 -3.58 -15.43
N ILE A 111 6.56 -3.92 -15.27
CA ILE A 111 5.54 -3.62 -16.28
C ILE A 111 4.83 -2.34 -15.85
N GLN A 112 5.14 -1.26 -16.56
CA GLN A 112 4.61 0.07 -16.26
C GLN A 112 3.49 0.45 -17.23
N PRO A 113 2.26 0.71 -16.75
CA PRO A 113 1.20 1.26 -17.58
C PRO A 113 1.45 2.75 -17.84
N THR A 114 1.23 3.13 -19.09
CA THR A 114 1.03 4.51 -19.52
C THR A 114 -0.45 4.72 -19.82
N ARG A 115 -0.81 5.86 -20.35
CA ARG A 115 -2.20 6.10 -20.70
C ARG A 115 -2.76 5.07 -21.69
N THR A 116 -1.96 4.66 -22.69
CA THR A 116 -2.45 3.78 -23.78
C THR A 116 -1.56 2.58 -24.05
N SER A 117 -0.44 2.44 -23.37
CA SER A 117 0.56 1.41 -23.63
C SER A 117 1.05 0.74 -22.34
N LEU A 118 1.62 -0.43 -22.47
CA LEU A 118 2.46 -1.04 -21.45
C LEU A 118 3.92 -0.99 -21.87
N TYR A 119 4.80 -0.72 -20.91
CA TYR A 119 6.25 -0.76 -21.08
C TYR A 119 6.84 -1.83 -20.15
N ALA A 120 7.68 -2.70 -20.70
CA ALA A 120 8.52 -3.59 -19.92
C ALA A 120 9.88 -2.92 -19.72
N ILE A 121 10.30 -2.77 -18.48
CA ILE A 121 11.52 -2.05 -18.08
C ILE A 121 12.37 -3.01 -17.25
N SER A 122 13.63 -3.20 -17.65
CA SER A 122 14.61 -3.89 -16.80
C SER A 122 14.89 -3.03 -15.58
N VAL A 123 14.64 -3.55 -14.36
CA VAL A 123 14.89 -2.81 -13.12
C VAL A 123 16.39 -2.64 -12.89
N ASP A 124 17.21 -3.62 -13.23
CA ASP A 124 18.65 -3.56 -13.03
C ASP A 124 19.34 -2.57 -13.95
N GLU A 125 18.99 -2.60 -15.24
CA GLU A 125 19.61 -1.75 -16.26
C GLU A 125 18.90 -0.41 -16.43
N MET A 126 17.66 -0.28 -15.92
CA MET A 126 16.79 0.89 -16.08
C MET A 126 16.66 1.32 -17.55
N ASN A 127 16.35 0.34 -18.40
CA ASN A 127 16.06 0.56 -19.80
C ASN A 127 14.75 -0.13 -20.23
N VAL A 128 14.11 0.41 -21.25
CA VAL A 128 12.93 -0.19 -21.84
C VAL A 128 13.35 -1.38 -22.69
N ILE A 129 12.81 -2.56 -22.37
CA ILE A 129 13.10 -3.82 -23.10
C ILE A 129 11.95 -4.23 -24.03
N GLY A 130 10.77 -3.63 -23.88
CA GLY A 130 9.62 -3.84 -24.77
C GLY A 130 8.50 -2.87 -24.49
N SER A 131 7.65 -2.64 -25.49
CA SER A 131 6.43 -1.83 -25.30
C SER A 131 5.38 -2.19 -26.35
N LYS A 132 4.10 -2.03 -25.98
CA LYS A 132 2.98 -2.21 -26.91
C LYS A 132 1.81 -1.31 -26.55
N LYS A 133 1.21 -0.74 -27.59
CA LYS A 133 -0.02 0.04 -27.49
C LYS A 133 -1.23 -0.86 -27.55
N PHE A 134 -2.21 -0.61 -26.65
CA PHE A 134 -3.47 -1.34 -26.56
C PHE A 134 -4.67 -0.39 -26.76
N GLY A 135 -4.95 0.41 -25.78
CA GLY A 135 -6.04 1.37 -25.65
C GLY A 135 -5.88 2.11 -24.34
N GLU A 136 -6.87 2.86 -23.89
CA GLU A 136 -6.81 3.51 -22.61
C GLU A 136 -6.76 2.47 -21.49
N ILE A 137 -5.65 2.39 -20.75
CA ILE A 137 -5.49 1.46 -19.64
C ILE A 137 -6.43 1.91 -18.51
N VAL A 138 -7.22 0.98 -17.98
CA VAL A 138 -8.30 1.29 -17.00
C VAL A 138 -8.17 0.50 -15.70
N THR A 139 -7.11 -0.32 -15.56
CA THR A 139 -6.85 -1.09 -14.32
C THR A 139 -5.39 -1.01 -13.93
N ASP A 140 -5.08 -1.38 -12.70
CA ASP A 140 -3.72 -1.74 -12.32
C ASP A 140 -3.25 -2.94 -13.15
N VAL A 141 -1.94 -3.09 -13.26
CA VAL A 141 -1.31 -4.21 -13.94
C VAL A 141 -0.88 -5.22 -12.90
N ALA A 142 -1.22 -6.49 -13.12
CA ALA A 142 -0.63 -7.60 -12.40
C ALA A 142 0.25 -8.43 -13.33
N VAL A 143 1.20 -9.16 -12.76
CA VAL A 143 2.16 -9.97 -13.49
C VAL A 143 2.35 -11.35 -12.85
N SER A 144 2.57 -12.36 -13.67
CA SER A 144 2.98 -13.70 -13.20
C SER A 144 3.85 -14.31 -14.27
N ASP A 145 5.03 -14.79 -13.92
CA ASP A 145 6.05 -15.26 -14.86
C ASP A 145 6.33 -14.21 -15.94
N ASN A 146 6.00 -14.50 -17.20
CA ASN A 146 6.16 -13.58 -18.33
C ASN A 146 4.83 -12.97 -18.79
N LEU A 147 3.76 -13.12 -18.01
CA LEU A 147 2.42 -12.68 -18.35
C LEU A 147 2.04 -11.40 -17.60
N ALA A 148 1.45 -10.46 -18.32
CA ALA A 148 0.84 -9.26 -17.77
C ALA A 148 -0.68 -9.35 -17.90
N PHE A 149 -1.41 -9.01 -16.82
CA PHE A 149 -2.86 -9.02 -16.72
C PHE A 149 -3.36 -7.61 -16.47
N PHE A 150 -4.23 -7.09 -17.31
CA PHE A 150 -4.70 -5.71 -17.24
C PHE A 150 -5.98 -5.50 -18.03
N GLY A 151 -6.69 -4.44 -17.68
CA GLY A 151 -7.85 -3.96 -18.42
C GLY A 151 -7.52 -2.73 -19.26
N TYR A 152 -8.09 -2.65 -20.43
CA TYR A 152 -8.04 -1.44 -21.26
C TYR A 152 -9.39 -1.16 -21.93
N LYS A 153 -9.64 0.11 -22.25
CA LYS A 153 -10.79 0.53 -23.03
C LYS A 153 -10.38 0.69 -24.47
N SER A 154 -11.05 -0.03 -25.35
CA SER A 154 -11.06 0.15 -26.79
C SER A 154 -12.12 1.21 -27.14
N VAL A 155 -12.40 1.44 -28.43
CA VAL A 155 -13.33 2.50 -28.88
C VAL A 155 -14.71 2.30 -28.24
N ASP A 156 -15.27 1.08 -28.28
CA ASP A 156 -16.64 0.79 -27.90
C ASP A 156 -16.77 -0.28 -26.81
N GLU A 157 -15.68 -0.87 -26.33
CA GLU A 157 -15.71 -1.99 -25.38
C GLU A 157 -14.56 -1.91 -24.39
N PHE A 158 -14.75 -2.52 -23.22
CA PHE A 158 -13.68 -2.78 -22.27
C PHE A 158 -13.13 -4.20 -22.53
N VAL A 159 -11.84 -4.32 -22.43
CA VAL A 159 -11.14 -5.59 -22.65
C VAL A 159 -10.25 -5.89 -21.46
N PHE A 160 -10.41 -7.05 -20.86
CA PHE A 160 -9.45 -7.59 -19.92
C PHE A 160 -8.52 -8.54 -20.68
N CYS A 161 -7.20 -8.33 -20.58
CA CYS A 161 -6.19 -8.94 -21.42
C CYS A 161 -5.11 -9.63 -20.59
N CYS A 162 -4.68 -10.78 -21.05
CA CYS A 162 -3.41 -11.42 -20.69
C CYS A 162 -2.47 -11.34 -21.85
N ALA A 163 -1.28 -10.77 -21.67
CA ALA A 163 -0.29 -10.60 -22.71
C ALA A 163 1.10 -11.09 -22.25
N ASP A 164 1.79 -11.82 -23.09
CA ASP A 164 3.17 -12.27 -22.87
C ASP A 164 4.15 -11.12 -23.21
N PHE A 165 4.74 -10.52 -22.17
CA PHE A 165 5.68 -9.41 -22.36
C PHE A 165 7.06 -9.87 -22.83
N SER A 166 7.41 -11.15 -22.71
CA SER A 166 8.63 -11.70 -23.29
C SER A 166 8.54 -11.83 -24.82
N ASP A 167 7.32 -11.95 -25.37
CA ASP A 167 7.02 -11.96 -26.80
C ASP A 167 6.35 -10.63 -27.24
N ASN A 168 6.97 -9.51 -26.85
CA ASN A 168 6.50 -8.15 -27.19
C ASN A 168 5.01 -7.92 -26.89
N PHE A 169 4.57 -8.32 -25.72
CA PHE A 169 3.17 -8.22 -25.26
C PHE A 169 2.18 -8.89 -26.23
N LYS A 170 2.52 -10.04 -26.76
CA LYS A 170 1.61 -10.84 -27.56
C LYS A 170 0.42 -11.26 -26.71
N THR A 171 -0.78 -10.96 -27.19
CA THR A 171 -2.03 -11.37 -26.52
C THR A 171 -2.12 -12.89 -26.45
N VAL A 172 -2.25 -13.42 -25.24
CA VAL A 172 -2.46 -14.84 -24.95
C VAL A 172 -3.95 -15.15 -24.96
N TRP A 173 -4.72 -14.32 -24.24
CA TRP A 173 -6.18 -14.34 -24.26
C TRP A 173 -6.75 -12.98 -23.90
N GLU A 174 -8.03 -12.78 -24.22
CA GLU A 174 -8.77 -11.57 -23.87
C GLU A 174 -10.23 -11.89 -23.55
N TYR A 175 -10.84 -11.10 -22.66
CA TYR A 175 -12.25 -11.10 -22.35
C TYR A 175 -12.82 -9.72 -22.69
N LYS A 176 -13.91 -9.68 -23.45
CA LYS A 176 -14.56 -8.45 -23.89
C LYS A 176 -15.85 -8.18 -23.12
N SER A 177 -16.06 -6.93 -22.73
CA SER A 177 -17.21 -6.50 -21.95
C SER A 177 -17.72 -5.16 -22.41
N ASP A 178 -19.01 -4.96 -22.33
CA ASP A 178 -19.68 -3.66 -22.46
C ASP A 178 -19.63 -2.82 -21.18
N LYS A 179 -19.17 -3.42 -20.08
CA LYS A 179 -19.01 -2.80 -18.77
C LYS A 179 -17.56 -2.67 -18.39
N ALA A 180 -17.27 -1.67 -17.53
CA ALA A 180 -15.92 -1.47 -17.00
C ALA A 180 -15.42 -2.74 -16.28
N VAL A 181 -14.11 -3.01 -16.44
CA VAL A 181 -13.43 -4.12 -15.78
C VAL A 181 -12.61 -3.61 -14.60
N THR A 182 -12.47 -4.44 -13.56
CA THR A 182 -11.68 -4.12 -12.38
C THR A 182 -10.24 -4.60 -12.51
N SER A 183 -9.36 -4.15 -11.62
CA SER A 183 -8.02 -4.72 -11.45
C SER A 183 -8.11 -6.21 -11.09
N PRO A 184 -7.13 -7.03 -11.52
CA PRO A 184 -7.16 -8.46 -11.31
C PRO A 184 -6.82 -8.85 -9.88
N ALA A 185 -7.45 -9.93 -9.41
CA ALA A 185 -7.05 -10.67 -8.23
C ALA A 185 -6.73 -12.12 -8.61
N ARG A 186 -6.02 -12.84 -7.75
CA ARG A 186 -5.68 -14.24 -7.96
C ARG A 186 -6.05 -15.07 -6.74
N ILE A 187 -6.79 -16.14 -6.96
CA ILE A 187 -7.09 -17.15 -5.96
C ILE A 187 -6.65 -18.51 -6.52
N ASP A 188 -5.70 -19.15 -5.84
CA ASP A 188 -5.01 -20.35 -6.36
C ASP A 188 -4.46 -20.11 -7.78
N ASP A 189 -4.85 -20.91 -8.76
CA ASP A 189 -4.45 -20.78 -10.16
C ASP A 189 -5.45 -19.97 -11.01
N MET A 190 -6.53 -19.48 -10.40
CA MET A 190 -7.58 -18.71 -11.08
C MET A 190 -7.30 -17.20 -11.05
N ILE A 191 -7.48 -16.55 -12.20
CA ILE A 191 -7.48 -15.09 -12.30
C ILE A 191 -8.92 -14.60 -12.25
N VAL A 192 -9.21 -13.69 -11.33
CA VAL A 192 -10.55 -13.14 -11.12
C VAL A 192 -10.57 -11.63 -11.32
N PHE A 193 -11.63 -11.12 -11.94
CA PHE A 193 -11.87 -9.69 -12.13
C PHE A 193 -13.36 -9.41 -12.29
N GLY A 194 -13.77 -8.19 -11.99
CA GLY A 194 -15.14 -7.73 -12.20
C GLY A 194 -15.36 -7.22 -13.62
N ALA A 195 -16.56 -7.41 -14.15
CA ALA A 195 -17.07 -6.80 -15.38
C ALA A 195 -18.52 -6.33 -15.14
N GLY A 196 -18.67 -5.09 -14.64
CA GLY A 196 -19.96 -4.60 -14.15
C GLY A 196 -20.44 -5.39 -12.94
N ASP A 197 -21.58 -6.07 -13.06
CA ASP A 197 -22.17 -6.91 -12.02
C ASP A 197 -21.82 -8.42 -12.14
N ARG A 198 -20.88 -8.77 -13.03
CA ARG A 198 -20.41 -10.13 -13.25
C ARG A 198 -18.97 -10.27 -12.75
N LEU A 199 -18.74 -11.24 -11.85
CA LEU A 199 -17.38 -11.70 -11.52
C LEU A 199 -16.96 -12.71 -12.58
N ILE A 200 -15.87 -12.42 -13.25
CA ILE A 200 -15.28 -13.26 -14.29
C ILE A 200 -14.11 -14.02 -13.68
N VAL A 201 -14.11 -15.32 -13.88
CA VAL A 201 -13.06 -16.23 -13.42
C VAL A 201 -12.43 -16.89 -14.62
N ARG A 202 -11.14 -16.74 -14.77
CA ARG A 202 -10.35 -17.43 -15.79
C ARG A 202 -9.75 -18.69 -15.19
N THR A 203 -10.14 -19.84 -15.70
CA THR A 203 -9.60 -21.16 -15.38
C THR A 203 -8.82 -21.72 -16.60
N GLU A 204 -8.22 -22.90 -16.48
CA GLU A 204 -7.58 -23.56 -17.61
C GLU A 204 -8.54 -23.79 -18.77
N ASP A 205 -9.81 -24.14 -18.48
CA ASP A 205 -10.83 -24.51 -19.46
C ASP A 205 -11.53 -23.33 -20.13
N GLY A 206 -11.44 -22.11 -19.58
CA GLY A 206 -12.11 -20.95 -20.16
C GLY A 206 -12.47 -19.88 -19.16
N PHE A 207 -13.59 -19.20 -19.39
CA PHE A 207 -14.14 -18.18 -18.50
C PHE A 207 -15.45 -18.68 -17.88
N ALA A 208 -15.52 -18.61 -16.55
CA ALA A 208 -16.76 -18.73 -15.81
C ALA A 208 -17.28 -17.33 -15.47
N GLU A 209 -18.60 -17.10 -15.61
CA GLU A 209 -19.26 -15.85 -15.28
C GLU A 209 -20.21 -16.06 -14.10
N ASN A 210 -20.03 -15.28 -13.05
CA ASN A 210 -20.82 -15.36 -11.82
C ASN A 210 -21.54 -14.04 -11.59
N HIS A 211 -22.88 -14.06 -11.52
CA HIS A 211 -23.67 -12.88 -11.23
C HIS A 211 -23.59 -12.51 -9.75
N VAL A 212 -23.13 -11.29 -9.46
CA VAL A 212 -22.99 -10.78 -8.11
C VAL A 212 -24.20 -9.90 -7.70
N GLY A 213 -24.89 -9.31 -8.68
CA GLY A 213 -26.11 -8.51 -8.47
C GLY A 213 -25.86 -7.06 -8.08
N ALA A 214 -24.59 -6.60 -8.11
CA ALA A 214 -24.22 -5.20 -7.97
C ALA A 214 -22.95 -4.91 -8.77
N GLU A 215 -22.82 -3.68 -9.28
CA GLU A 215 -21.63 -3.26 -10.04
C GLU A 215 -20.41 -3.20 -9.13
N MET A 216 -19.35 -3.91 -9.52
CA MET A 216 -18.11 -4.00 -8.76
C MET A 216 -17.15 -2.87 -9.11
N THR A 217 -16.55 -2.29 -8.08
CA THR A 217 -15.47 -1.29 -8.22
C THR A 217 -14.09 -1.92 -7.99
N HIS A 218 -14.01 -2.88 -7.06
CA HIS A 218 -12.78 -3.60 -6.73
C HIS A 218 -13.08 -5.08 -6.46
N VAL A 219 -12.12 -5.92 -6.79
CA VAL A 219 -12.11 -7.35 -6.47
C VAL A 219 -10.87 -7.66 -5.66
N PHE A 220 -10.99 -8.48 -4.64
CA PHE A 220 -9.90 -8.92 -3.78
C PHE A 220 -10.01 -10.42 -3.50
N ALA A 221 -8.93 -11.14 -3.63
CA ALA A 221 -8.90 -12.57 -3.34
C ALA A 221 -8.28 -12.84 -1.96
N GLY A 222 -9.10 -13.28 -1.03
CA GLY A 222 -8.65 -13.89 0.21
C GLY A 222 -8.25 -15.35 -0.01
N LYS A 223 -7.82 -16.00 1.06
CA LYS A 223 -7.34 -17.40 1.00
C LYS A 223 -8.40 -18.41 0.50
N TYR A 224 -9.67 -18.18 0.80
CA TYR A 224 -10.76 -19.14 0.52
C TYR A 224 -11.98 -18.51 -0.13
N ALA A 225 -11.95 -17.24 -0.45
CA ALA A 225 -13.10 -16.51 -0.99
C ALA A 225 -12.66 -15.30 -1.80
N VAL A 226 -13.51 -14.87 -2.68
CA VAL A 226 -13.38 -13.60 -3.41
C VAL A 226 -14.28 -12.57 -2.74
N PHE A 227 -13.73 -11.38 -2.49
CA PHE A 227 -14.42 -10.23 -1.94
C PHE A 227 -14.55 -9.15 -3.01
N MET A 228 -15.68 -8.47 -3.02
CA MET A 228 -16.01 -7.49 -4.03
C MET A 228 -16.55 -6.23 -3.37
N CYS A 229 -15.87 -5.10 -3.55
CA CYS A 229 -16.43 -3.79 -3.24
C CYS A 229 -17.39 -3.39 -4.36
N CYS A 230 -18.60 -3.01 -3.99
CA CYS A 230 -19.65 -2.65 -4.93
C CYS A 230 -19.93 -1.14 -4.90
N SER A 231 -20.38 -0.58 -6.01
CA SER A 231 -20.68 0.85 -6.17
C SER A 231 -21.80 1.38 -5.27
N ASN A 232 -22.59 0.48 -4.69
CA ASN A 232 -23.64 0.79 -3.72
C ASN A 232 -23.17 0.83 -2.25
N GLY A 233 -21.86 0.73 -1.99
CA GLY A 233 -21.30 0.74 -0.65
C GLY A 233 -21.36 -0.61 0.09
N GLU A 234 -21.69 -1.69 -0.61
CA GLU A 234 -21.66 -3.04 -0.06
C GLU A 234 -20.32 -3.72 -0.33
N LEU A 235 -19.85 -4.45 0.66
CA LEU A 235 -18.84 -5.50 0.49
C LEU A 235 -19.56 -6.83 0.30
N ARG A 236 -19.24 -7.55 -0.77
CA ARG A 236 -19.76 -8.88 -1.04
C ARG A 236 -18.68 -9.93 -1.02
N LYS A 237 -19.04 -11.16 -0.72
CA LYS A 237 -18.16 -12.32 -0.65
C LYS A 237 -18.82 -13.49 -1.34
N LEU A 238 -18.03 -14.28 -2.06
CA LEU A 238 -18.45 -15.60 -2.53
C LEU A 238 -17.25 -16.57 -2.50
N ARG A 239 -17.57 -17.86 -2.50
CA ARG A 239 -16.59 -18.92 -2.72
C ARG A 239 -16.77 -19.50 -4.11
N LEU A 240 -15.65 -19.91 -4.69
CA LEU A 240 -15.57 -20.52 -6.01
C LEU A 240 -15.27 -22.01 -5.87
N ASP A 241 -15.88 -22.81 -6.71
CA ASP A 241 -15.48 -24.20 -6.92
C ASP A 241 -14.25 -24.30 -7.86
N GLU A 242 -13.78 -25.51 -8.11
CA GLU A 242 -12.61 -25.76 -8.96
C GLU A 242 -12.80 -25.32 -10.42
N ASP A 243 -14.05 -25.22 -10.89
CA ASP A 243 -14.42 -24.77 -12.24
C ASP A 243 -14.61 -23.23 -12.30
N GLY A 244 -14.48 -22.53 -11.19
CA GLY A 244 -14.63 -21.09 -11.08
C GLY A 244 -16.07 -20.60 -10.98
N HIS A 245 -17.03 -21.49 -10.69
CA HIS A 245 -18.40 -21.13 -10.43
C HIS A 245 -18.65 -20.87 -8.95
N THR A 246 -19.65 -20.03 -8.66
CA THR A 246 -20.07 -19.76 -7.29
C THR A 246 -20.59 -21.01 -6.60
N GLU A 247 -20.02 -21.37 -5.45
CA GLU A 247 -20.57 -22.41 -4.59
C GLU A 247 -21.98 -22.02 -4.10
N GLU A 248 -22.86 -23.00 -3.99
CA GLU A 248 -24.23 -22.79 -3.52
C GLU A 248 -24.24 -22.15 -2.13
N ASP A 249 -25.12 -21.16 -1.94
CA ASP A 249 -25.30 -20.40 -0.68
C ASP A 249 -24.03 -19.70 -0.13
N SER A 250 -23.01 -19.49 -0.98
CA SER A 250 -21.76 -18.82 -0.53
C SER A 250 -21.79 -17.29 -0.64
N LEU A 251 -22.76 -16.72 -1.38
CA LEU A 251 -22.84 -15.27 -1.55
C LEU A 251 -23.34 -14.61 -0.26
N MET A 252 -22.51 -13.78 0.32
CA MET A 252 -22.78 -13.00 1.53
C MET A 252 -22.52 -11.51 1.25
N SER A 253 -23.12 -10.62 2.07
CA SER A 253 -22.88 -9.18 1.97
C SER A 253 -22.84 -8.50 3.33
N CYS A 254 -22.09 -7.39 3.38
CA CYS A 254 -22.00 -6.47 4.51
C CYS A 254 -22.16 -5.05 3.97
N GLU A 255 -23.11 -4.28 4.51
CA GLU A 255 -23.30 -2.87 4.15
C GLU A 255 -22.34 -2.00 4.95
N LEU A 256 -21.46 -1.26 4.27
CA LEU A 256 -20.46 -0.39 4.87
C LEU A 256 -20.76 1.09 4.61
N GLY A 257 -21.35 1.41 3.47
CA GLY A 257 -21.65 2.77 3.03
C GLY A 257 -20.52 3.45 2.27
N GLY A 258 -20.88 4.52 1.55
CA GLY A 258 -19.96 5.32 0.76
C GLY A 258 -19.33 4.61 -0.44
N GLU A 259 -18.35 5.26 -1.05
CA GLU A 259 -17.51 4.67 -2.09
C GLU A 259 -16.36 3.91 -1.43
N LEU A 260 -16.33 2.58 -1.62
CA LEU A 260 -15.33 1.71 -1.03
C LEU A 260 -14.04 1.73 -1.87
N THR A 261 -12.89 1.80 -1.20
CA THR A 261 -11.58 1.65 -1.83
C THR A 261 -11.21 0.18 -2.03
N ALA A 262 -10.10 -0.08 -2.74
CA ALA A 262 -9.54 -1.42 -2.81
C ALA A 262 -9.24 -1.94 -1.39
N PRO A 263 -9.75 -3.13 -1.01
CA PRO A 263 -9.49 -3.71 0.29
C PRO A 263 -8.07 -4.29 0.36
N ALA A 264 -7.55 -4.40 1.57
CA ALA A 264 -6.43 -5.26 1.89
C ALA A 264 -6.80 -6.13 3.08
N GLY A 265 -6.24 -7.33 3.20
CA GLY A 265 -6.67 -8.22 4.27
C GLY A 265 -5.71 -9.35 4.55
N ILE A 266 -5.86 -9.94 5.74
CA ILE A 266 -5.13 -11.11 6.20
C ILE A 266 -5.96 -11.87 7.22
N ASP A 267 -5.85 -13.22 7.23
CA ASP A 267 -6.47 -14.12 8.23
C ASP A 267 -7.96 -13.84 8.43
N ASN A 268 -8.71 -13.60 7.34
CA ASN A 268 -10.12 -13.23 7.28
C ASN A 268 -10.46 -11.80 7.76
N HIS A 269 -9.53 -10.99 8.21
CA HIS A 269 -9.77 -9.58 8.47
C HIS A 269 -9.54 -8.77 7.22
N LEU A 270 -10.53 -7.95 6.85
CA LEU A 270 -10.46 -7.01 5.73
C LEU A 270 -10.45 -5.58 6.24
N TYR A 271 -9.57 -4.78 5.69
CA TYR A 271 -9.39 -3.36 5.97
C TYR A 271 -9.79 -2.58 4.73
N ILE A 272 -10.72 -1.63 4.88
CA ILE A 272 -11.36 -0.96 3.74
C ILE A 272 -11.51 0.52 4.06
N GLY A 273 -10.95 1.38 3.22
CA GLY A 273 -11.24 2.82 3.23
C GLY A 273 -12.55 3.11 2.50
N SER A 274 -13.21 4.19 2.88
CA SER A 274 -14.45 4.64 2.26
C SER A 274 -14.58 6.16 2.35
N THR A 275 -15.47 6.75 1.54
CA THR A 275 -15.89 8.14 1.72
C THR A 275 -16.54 8.38 3.08
N ASP A 276 -17.13 7.36 3.70
CA ASP A 276 -17.86 7.45 4.96
C ASP A 276 -17.02 7.07 6.18
N GLY A 277 -15.79 6.55 5.99
CA GLY A 277 -14.92 6.16 7.08
C GLY A 277 -13.90 5.10 6.73
N PHE A 278 -13.42 4.40 7.76
CA PHE A 278 -12.55 3.24 7.62
C PHE A 278 -13.14 2.06 8.37
N PHE A 279 -13.18 0.90 7.72
CA PHE A 279 -13.87 -0.28 8.23
C PHE A 279 -12.93 -1.46 8.39
N VAL A 280 -13.15 -2.24 9.45
CA VAL A 280 -12.56 -3.55 9.65
C VAL A 280 -13.68 -4.58 9.66
N VAL A 281 -13.60 -5.57 8.78
CA VAL A 281 -14.65 -6.57 8.57
C VAL A 281 -14.09 -7.98 8.81
N ASP A 282 -14.80 -8.77 9.60
CA ASP A 282 -14.58 -10.23 9.62
C ASP A 282 -15.09 -10.82 8.30
N GLY A 283 -14.18 -11.10 7.40
CA GLY A 283 -14.48 -11.69 6.09
C GLY A 283 -14.99 -13.13 6.19
N LEU A 284 -14.83 -13.83 7.33
CA LEU A 284 -15.40 -15.17 7.49
C LEU A 284 -16.93 -15.11 7.60
N ASN A 285 -17.43 -14.24 8.47
CA ASN A 285 -18.86 -14.10 8.78
C ASN A 285 -19.52 -12.93 8.05
N MET A 286 -18.73 -12.07 7.37
CA MET A 286 -19.18 -10.82 6.76
C MET A 286 -19.81 -9.86 7.78
N GLU A 287 -19.20 -9.75 8.94
CA GLU A 287 -19.64 -8.89 10.04
C GLU A 287 -18.67 -7.68 10.19
N LEU A 288 -19.24 -6.50 10.38
CA LEU A 288 -18.47 -5.30 10.70
C LEU A 288 -17.87 -5.46 12.10
N THR A 289 -16.54 -5.56 12.20
CA THR A 289 -15.82 -5.68 13.47
C THR A 289 -15.62 -4.31 14.12
N GLU A 290 -15.21 -3.31 13.33
CA GLU A 290 -14.95 -1.96 13.82
C GLU A 290 -15.18 -0.93 12.72
N SER A 291 -15.58 0.28 13.12
CA SER A 291 -15.83 1.41 12.25
C SER A 291 -15.21 2.68 12.82
N PHE A 292 -14.43 3.36 12.00
CA PHE A 292 -13.78 4.62 12.34
C PHE A 292 -14.39 5.76 11.51
N GLU A 293 -15.57 6.24 11.94
CA GLU A 293 -16.34 7.32 11.28
C GLU A 293 -15.55 8.65 11.18
N GLY A 294 -14.56 8.86 12.06
CA GLY A 294 -13.68 10.04 12.00
C GLY A 294 -12.60 9.98 10.89
N LEU A 295 -12.56 8.91 10.11
CA LEU A 295 -11.65 8.71 8.98
C LEU A 295 -12.39 8.79 7.64
N GLU A 296 -13.27 9.76 7.45
CA GLU A 296 -13.98 10.00 6.19
C GLU A 296 -12.98 10.18 5.02
N ASN A 297 -13.33 9.69 3.84
CA ASN A 297 -12.47 9.67 2.66
C ASN A 297 -11.13 8.95 2.88
N ALA A 298 -11.12 7.92 3.73
CA ALA A 298 -9.93 7.11 3.94
C ALA A 298 -9.50 6.43 2.64
N CYS A 299 -8.19 6.46 2.38
CA CYS A 299 -7.59 5.83 1.21
C CYS A 299 -7.50 4.31 1.34
N ALA A 300 -7.22 3.65 0.22
CA ALA A 300 -6.94 2.22 0.21
C ALA A 300 -5.81 1.89 1.20
N PRO A 301 -6.02 0.92 2.10
CA PRO A 301 -5.04 0.57 3.11
C PRO A 301 -3.87 -0.24 2.56
N VAL A 302 -2.75 -0.17 3.29
CA VAL A 302 -1.63 -1.11 3.17
C VAL A 302 -1.52 -1.86 4.48
N VAL A 303 -1.45 -3.19 4.43
CA VAL A 303 -1.38 -4.05 5.60
C VAL A 303 0.03 -4.58 5.80
N THR A 304 0.50 -4.51 7.03
CA THR A 304 1.78 -5.11 7.44
C THR A 304 1.56 -6.12 8.55
N VAL A 305 2.34 -7.18 8.53
CA VAL A 305 2.34 -8.24 9.53
C VAL A 305 3.71 -8.37 10.16
N GLY A 306 3.75 -8.38 11.46
CA GLY A 306 4.96 -8.61 12.26
C GLY A 306 4.59 -9.27 13.58
N ASN A 307 4.64 -8.55 14.71
CA ASN A 307 4.14 -9.05 16.02
C ASN A 307 2.63 -8.76 16.20
N GLY A 308 1.82 -8.83 15.15
CA GLY A 308 0.40 -8.52 15.05
C GLY A 308 0.10 -7.95 13.65
N VAL A 309 -1.10 -7.49 13.40
CA VAL A 309 -1.53 -6.91 12.14
C VAL A 309 -1.66 -5.39 12.26
N ARG A 310 -1.20 -4.67 11.26
CA ARG A 310 -1.32 -3.22 11.22
C ARG A 310 -1.70 -2.74 9.82
N ALA A 311 -2.82 -2.06 9.72
CA ALA A 311 -3.22 -1.36 8.50
C ALA A 311 -2.80 0.11 8.58
N TYR A 312 -2.31 0.66 7.47
CA TYR A 312 -2.01 2.08 7.31
C TYR A 312 -2.93 2.67 6.26
N THR A 313 -3.53 3.80 6.58
CA THR A 313 -4.32 4.58 5.63
C THR A 313 -4.04 6.07 5.81
N ALA A 314 -4.36 6.86 4.80
CA ALA A 314 -4.40 8.31 4.92
C ALA A 314 -5.85 8.79 4.79
N ALA A 315 -6.21 9.78 5.58
CA ALA A 315 -7.52 10.41 5.51
C ALA A 315 -7.40 11.92 5.76
N PRO A 316 -8.27 12.75 5.17
CA PRO A 316 -8.35 14.16 5.51
C PRO A 316 -8.80 14.32 6.95
N HIS A 317 -8.30 15.34 7.63
CA HIS A 317 -8.71 15.67 8.98
C HIS A 317 -9.40 17.03 8.99
N ALA A 318 -10.60 17.10 9.52
CA ALA A 318 -11.35 18.33 9.71
C ALA A 318 -10.73 19.16 10.86
N ASP A 319 -9.58 19.79 10.59
CA ASP A 319 -9.06 20.85 11.45
C ASP A 319 -9.52 22.22 10.94
N SER A 320 -9.30 23.27 11.76
CA SER A 320 -9.72 24.64 11.48
C SER A 320 -9.22 25.22 10.17
N ASP A 321 -8.25 24.57 9.50
CA ASP A 321 -7.62 25.01 8.27
C ASP A 321 -8.06 24.19 7.02
N GLY A 322 -8.98 23.19 7.17
CA GLY A 322 -9.48 22.31 6.07
C GLY A 322 -8.37 21.52 5.37
N ASP A 323 -8.70 20.56 4.57
CA ASP A 323 -7.88 19.90 3.54
C ASP A 323 -6.47 19.39 3.91
N ARG A 324 -6.20 19.05 5.17
CA ARG A 324 -4.94 18.41 5.54
C ARG A 324 -5.12 16.93 5.74
N TRP A 325 -4.22 16.15 5.17
CA TRP A 325 -4.19 14.71 5.27
C TRP A 325 -3.30 14.24 6.41
N TYR A 326 -3.74 13.18 7.08
CA TYR A 326 -3.02 12.54 8.17
C TYR A 326 -2.79 11.07 7.84
N LEU A 327 -1.66 10.54 8.30
CA LEU A 327 -1.39 9.11 8.27
C LEU A 327 -1.93 8.48 9.55
N TYR A 328 -2.75 7.46 9.39
CA TYR A 328 -3.32 6.67 10.47
C TYR A 328 -2.79 5.26 10.45
N SER A 329 -2.67 4.68 11.62
CA SER A 329 -2.36 3.27 11.83
C SER A 329 -3.49 2.64 12.61
N ILE A 330 -4.07 1.62 12.05
CA ILE A 330 -5.03 0.73 12.69
C ILE A 330 -4.27 -0.50 13.16
N LEU A 331 -4.18 -0.70 14.47
CA LEU A 331 -3.57 -1.87 15.09
C LEU A 331 -4.68 -2.85 15.42
N ASP A 332 -4.57 -4.03 14.87
CA ASP A 332 -5.49 -5.14 15.09
C ASP A 332 -4.79 -6.21 15.94
N THR A 333 -5.36 -6.48 17.09
CA THR A 333 -4.88 -7.48 18.05
C THR A 333 -6.02 -8.40 18.45
N ASP A 334 -5.69 -9.55 19.06
CA ASP A 334 -6.69 -10.51 19.55
C ASP A 334 -7.70 -9.90 20.55
N ASP A 335 -7.32 -8.80 21.21
CA ASP A 335 -8.13 -8.18 22.27
C ASP A 335 -8.97 -6.98 21.75
N GLU A 336 -8.43 -6.19 20.84
CA GLU A 336 -9.06 -4.95 20.36
C GLU A 336 -8.48 -4.45 19.03
N VAL A 337 -9.29 -3.68 18.29
CA VAL A 337 -8.86 -2.91 17.11
C VAL A 337 -8.81 -1.43 17.49
N THR A 338 -7.65 -0.80 17.31
CA THR A 338 -7.45 0.61 17.69
C THR A 338 -6.84 1.42 16.56
N SER A 339 -7.31 2.67 16.40
CA SER A 339 -6.69 3.64 15.50
C SER A 339 -5.74 4.58 16.24
N SER A 340 -4.70 5.01 15.55
CA SER A 340 -3.76 6.02 16.04
C SER A 340 -3.32 6.93 14.92
N GLU A 341 -3.42 8.23 15.12
CA GLU A 341 -2.78 9.22 14.26
C GLU A 341 -1.25 9.09 14.40
N LEU A 342 -0.56 8.89 13.29
CA LEU A 342 0.89 8.73 13.27
C LEU A 342 1.61 10.01 12.87
N ALA A 343 1.18 10.63 11.79
CA ALA A 343 1.81 11.83 11.26
C ALA A 343 0.82 12.69 10.49
N LYS A 344 0.95 14.00 10.68
CA LYS A 344 0.32 15.00 9.84
C LYS A 344 1.12 15.12 8.56
N ILE A 345 0.54 14.66 7.47
CA ILE A 345 1.16 14.75 6.15
C ILE A 345 0.61 16.01 5.49
N ILE A 346 1.48 16.99 5.31
CA ILE A 346 1.10 18.26 4.68
C ILE A 346 1.12 18.08 3.17
N ASP A 347 0.07 18.53 2.50
CA ASP A 347 -0.09 18.49 1.04
C ASP A 347 -0.09 17.08 0.41
N PHE A 348 -0.55 16.08 1.14
CA PHE A 348 -0.78 14.74 0.62
C PHE A 348 -2.04 14.75 -0.26
N THR A 349 -1.95 14.32 -1.53
CA THR A 349 -3.05 14.55 -2.48
C THR A 349 -3.86 13.34 -2.88
N ASP A 350 -3.32 12.13 -2.78
CA ASP A 350 -3.99 10.97 -3.37
C ASP A 350 -3.92 9.68 -2.54
N GLY A 351 -3.49 9.80 -1.30
CA GLY A 351 -3.58 8.71 -0.33
C GLY A 351 -2.79 7.44 -0.65
N LYS A 352 -1.95 7.46 -1.68
CA LYS A 352 -1.24 6.27 -2.13
C LYS A 352 0.02 6.06 -1.29
N ILE A 353 -0.05 5.07 -0.41
CA ILE A 353 1.05 4.65 0.47
C ILE A 353 1.58 3.32 -0.04
N SER A 354 2.88 3.11 0.05
CA SER A 354 3.50 1.79 -0.09
C SER A 354 4.42 1.51 1.08
N VAL A 355 4.65 0.24 1.38
CA VAL A 355 5.51 -0.20 2.48
C VAL A 355 6.49 -1.23 1.96
N SER A 356 7.77 -1.13 2.33
CA SER A 356 8.76 -2.15 2.04
C SER A 356 8.82 -3.22 3.14
N GLU A 357 9.49 -4.32 2.86
CA GLU A 357 9.77 -5.38 3.84
C GLU A 357 10.56 -4.89 5.07
N SER A 358 11.32 -3.81 4.92
CA SER A 358 11.99 -3.15 6.04
C SER A 358 11.00 -2.44 6.99
N GLY A 359 9.74 -2.34 6.62
CA GLY A 359 8.69 -1.59 7.32
C GLY A 359 8.78 -0.08 7.11
N ARG A 360 9.54 0.36 6.12
CA ARG A 360 9.59 1.77 5.72
C ARG A 360 8.40 2.08 4.83
N MET A 361 7.72 3.18 5.14
CA MET A 361 6.58 3.67 4.39
C MET A 361 7.02 4.75 3.41
N PHE A 362 6.47 4.70 2.21
CA PHE A 362 6.73 5.67 1.14
C PHE A 362 5.43 6.30 0.68
N PHE A 363 5.47 7.58 0.46
CA PHE A 363 4.38 8.35 -0.14
C PHE A 363 4.94 9.57 -0.87
N ARG A 364 4.12 10.18 -1.68
CA ARG A 364 4.44 11.43 -2.36
C ARG A 364 3.60 12.58 -1.83
N ASP A 365 4.13 13.78 -1.92
CA ASP A 365 3.36 15.01 -1.68
C ASP A 365 2.93 15.69 -2.99
N ALA A 366 2.07 16.71 -2.86
CA ALA A 366 1.59 17.51 -3.99
C ALA A 366 2.68 18.29 -4.73
N LYS A 367 3.87 18.40 -4.14
CA LYS A 367 5.02 19.11 -4.73
C LYS A 367 5.93 18.17 -5.51
N GLY A 368 5.55 16.89 -5.63
CA GLY A 368 6.36 15.88 -6.31
C GLY A 368 7.59 15.45 -5.52
N GLN A 369 7.55 15.56 -4.18
CA GLN A 369 8.56 14.97 -3.32
C GLN A 369 8.13 13.58 -2.88
N VAL A 370 9.05 12.66 -2.85
CA VAL A 370 8.87 11.33 -2.26
C VAL A 370 9.44 11.35 -0.86
N TRP A 371 8.65 10.91 0.09
CA TRP A 371 8.99 10.82 1.49
C TRP A 371 9.16 9.36 1.88
N ALA A 372 10.19 9.08 2.67
CA ALA A 372 10.39 7.82 3.36
C ALA A 372 10.30 8.05 4.86
N ILE A 373 9.44 7.30 5.51
CA ILE A 373 9.22 7.37 6.95
C ILE A 373 9.27 5.99 7.58
N SER A 374 9.72 5.93 8.82
CA SER A 374 9.75 4.71 9.62
C SER A 374 9.07 4.92 10.97
N LEU A 375 8.46 3.87 11.50
CA LEU A 375 8.01 3.85 12.87
C LEU A 375 9.22 3.63 13.80
N VAL A 376 9.34 4.47 14.82
CA VAL A 376 10.45 4.41 15.79
C VAL A 376 9.93 4.28 17.21
N LYS A 377 10.71 3.64 18.08
CA LYS A 377 10.47 3.71 19.53
C LYS A 377 10.74 5.12 20.02
N PRO A 378 9.95 5.63 20.98
CA PRO A 378 10.28 6.89 21.60
C PRO A 378 11.67 6.78 22.21
N ASN A 379 12.55 7.71 21.84
CA ASN A 379 13.85 7.77 22.46
C ASN A 379 13.70 8.33 23.89
N THR A 380 13.51 7.41 24.84
CA THR A 380 13.29 7.72 26.26
C THR A 380 14.40 8.60 26.83
N VAL A 381 15.65 8.46 26.33
CA VAL A 381 16.76 9.29 26.75
C VAL A 381 16.56 10.75 26.29
N VAL A 382 16.12 10.96 25.07
CA VAL A 382 15.81 12.32 24.55
C VAL A 382 14.60 12.91 25.26
N ALA A 383 13.57 12.11 25.53
CA ALA A 383 12.41 12.57 26.30
C ALA A 383 12.80 12.98 27.73
N VAL A 384 13.59 12.17 28.41
CA VAL A 384 14.12 12.52 29.75
C VAL A 384 15.00 13.78 29.70
N LEU A 385 15.91 13.90 28.71
CA LEU A 385 16.73 15.10 28.54
C LEU A 385 15.90 16.35 28.30
N LYS A 386 14.83 16.28 27.49
CA LYS A 386 13.89 17.39 27.29
C LYS A 386 13.21 17.80 28.59
N ILE A 387 12.75 16.85 29.39
CA ILE A 387 12.13 17.13 30.69
C ILE A 387 13.15 17.77 31.65
N VAL A 388 14.35 17.24 31.73
CA VAL A 388 15.44 17.78 32.56
C VAL A 388 15.76 19.21 32.12
N LEU A 389 15.82 19.48 30.82
CA LEU A 389 16.08 20.84 30.31
C LEU A 389 14.97 21.81 30.68
N ILE A 390 13.69 21.39 30.54
CA ILE A 390 12.53 22.23 30.92
C ILE A 390 12.58 22.53 32.42
N VAL A 391 12.84 21.54 33.26
CA VAL A 391 12.97 21.71 34.70
C VAL A 391 14.14 22.65 35.05
N ALA A 392 15.30 22.49 34.39
CA ALA A 392 16.45 23.38 34.60
C ALA A 392 16.15 24.82 34.21
N ILE A 393 15.44 25.06 33.09
CA ILE A 393 15.01 26.41 32.68
C ILE A 393 14.05 26.99 33.73
N PHE A 394 13.11 26.20 34.21
CA PHE A 394 12.13 26.63 35.23
C PHE A 394 12.81 27.00 36.56
N VAL A 395 13.78 26.19 37.00
CA VAL A 395 14.57 26.47 38.21
C VAL A 395 15.38 27.73 38.03
N MET A 396 16.02 27.94 36.86
CA MET A 396 16.79 29.14 36.56
C MET A 396 15.90 30.41 36.60
N LEU A 397 14.69 30.34 36.02
CA LEU A 397 13.72 31.42 36.08
C LEU A 397 13.31 31.76 37.52
N LEU A 398 13.08 30.74 38.35
CA LEU A 398 12.77 30.95 39.77
C LEU A 398 13.93 31.62 40.54
N LEU A 399 15.16 31.23 40.25
CA LEU A 399 16.34 31.86 40.85
C LEU A 399 16.48 33.31 40.43
N ILE A 400 16.26 33.65 39.16
CA ILE A 400 16.25 35.00 38.64
C ILE A 400 15.15 35.83 39.31
N LEU A 401 13.93 35.31 39.44
CA LEU A 401 12.84 36.00 40.12
C LEU A 401 13.15 36.24 41.59
N ARG A 402 13.74 35.25 42.29
CA ARG A 402 14.19 35.42 43.69
C ARG A 402 15.26 36.47 43.81
N ALA A 403 16.25 36.53 42.95
CA ALA A 403 17.31 37.53 42.93
C ALA A 403 16.71 38.91 42.68
N TRP A 404 15.72 39.01 41.78
CA TRP A 404 15.06 40.29 41.50
C TRP A 404 14.17 40.77 42.68
N ALA A 405 13.49 39.84 43.33
CA ALA A 405 12.72 40.16 44.53
C ALA A 405 13.61 40.64 45.68
N LYS A 406 14.77 40.00 45.92
CA LYS A 406 15.77 40.45 46.90
C LYS A 406 16.29 41.85 46.58
N LYS A 407 16.57 42.14 45.30
CA LYS A 407 17.06 43.44 44.83
C LYS A 407 16.03 44.55 45.01
N ARG A 408 14.71 44.23 44.90
CA ARG A 408 13.63 45.15 45.17
C ARG A 408 13.44 45.43 46.68
N GLN A 409 13.60 44.43 47.54
CA GLN A 409 13.53 44.60 49.00
C GLN A 409 14.67 45.44 49.54
N ALA A 410 15.88 45.31 48.98
CA ALA A 410 17.06 46.10 49.37
C ALA A 410 17.00 47.58 48.93
N LYS A 411 16.04 47.96 48.06
CA LYS A 411 15.85 49.35 47.61
C LYS A 411 14.67 50.06 48.34
N LYS A 412 13.99 49.44 49.33
CA LYS A 412 13.05 50.17 50.14
C LYS A 412 13.79 51.04 51.15
N PRO A 413 13.55 52.36 51.17
CA PRO A 413 14.15 53.21 52.18
C PRO A 413 13.65 52.79 53.58
N PRO A 414 14.45 52.98 54.64
CA PRO A 414 14.03 52.73 56.00
C PRO A 414 12.82 53.58 56.32
N GLU A 415 11.75 52.96 56.77
CA GLU A 415 10.59 53.69 57.36
C GLU A 415 11.10 54.31 58.68
N TYR A 416 11.12 55.67 58.73
CA TYR A 416 11.33 56.45 59.95
C TYR A 416 10.00 56.64 60.67
#